data_3d0bc73ca399e35e28f77c90cb0e5d78
#
_entry.id   3d0bc73ca399e35e28f77c90cb0e5d78
#
_cell.length_a   1.000
_cell.length_b   1.000
_cell.length_c   1.000
_cell.angle_alpha   90.00
_cell.angle_beta   90.00
_cell.angle_gamma   90.00
#
_symmetry.space_group_name_H-M   'P 1'
#
loop_
_entity.id
_entity.type
_entity.pdbx_description
1 polymer ?
#
loop_
_entity_poly.entity_id
_entity_poly.type
_entity_poly.pdbx_seq_one_letter_code
_entity_poly.pdbx_strand_id
1 'polypeptide(L)'
;MKPLYRNIFLIFGIVALGFMIYSFPDGWETVRQNRENVLIYLPGVVGIWLFVYLLNAQAFKMLVNTSDHDKHLSFKHSLKLTISGFSFSYITPFGFGGGPYRVMELAKYIGVPRAISSVALYSMMHIFSHFFLWTTGCIVFMVVHFDKMTPWLWTLLGIYLFIFFAATAFFTYSYKYGILCKLFHIFFFIPFLRKPCMRFYEKNYDAFQKTDANIRFLYEHPRELWGSLICEYVGRVLNSYEFYFILLAFGISDVTFADALIILAFSSLMGNLLFFLPMQIGAREGSLAVILAILYGTAPAVGVYTSIFTRVREIFWIVIGVALVKIGNKKIMKDIDSTKPTLLFDYGGTLDTAARHWNFVLLDGYRYVASTFEPALRAVEDQAWRDAYVYGERALAKEPIIKPEDNFHTLLLKKVRMEMHYLLEHGTVELPLAEGQQRVTTGLDEALYLTDVPELAERAEACAQKVAEYCDNIARQHVTDSRLVLDELKGRGYAFILVTNFYGNIHSVLKGYGVDDLFPEIVESAVVGVRKPDPAIWTLGAQAAGVDPANCIAIGDSYGKDIRAAKTAGCQGIWYKGEEWEEKSYDETFPDYVITDLNQLLDILK
;
A
#
# COMPACT_ATOMS: atom_id res chain seq x y z
N MET A 1 11.26 0.44 9.92
CA MET A 1 12.67 0.84 10.20
C MET A 1 12.96 0.56 11.67
N LYS A 2 14.06 -0.18 11.99
CA LYS A 2 14.40 -0.46 13.39
C LYS A 2 14.58 0.87 14.15
N PRO A 3 14.08 1.00 15.40
CA PRO A 3 14.15 2.25 16.17
C PRO A 3 15.58 2.79 16.33
N LEU A 4 16.57 1.89 16.28
CA LEU A 4 18.00 2.22 16.36
C LEU A 4 18.45 3.19 15.23
N TYR A 5 18.11 2.90 13.97
CA TYR A 5 18.52 3.75 12.84
C TYR A 5 17.88 5.15 12.90
N ARG A 6 16.62 5.23 13.32
CA ARG A 6 15.92 6.50 13.51
C ARG A 6 16.65 7.39 14.55
N ASN A 7 17.07 6.80 15.67
CA ASN A 7 17.76 7.52 16.73
C ASN A 7 19.18 7.95 16.31
N ILE A 8 19.91 7.12 15.57
CA ILE A 8 21.24 7.47 15.03
C ILE A 8 21.14 8.70 14.11
N PHE A 9 20.17 8.75 13.19
CA PHE A 9 20.01 9.90 12.28
C PHE A 9 19.57 11.17 13.02
N LEU A 10 18.74 11.05 14.05
CA LEU A 10 18.37 12.19 14.90
C LEU A 10 19.59 12.75 15.63
N ILE A 11 20.39 11.87 16.24
CA ILE A 11 21.63 12.26 16.95
C ILE A 11 22.61 12.92 15.96
N PHE A 12 22.80 12.32 14.78
CA PHE A 12 23.67 12.90 13.75
C PHE A 12 23.21 14.31 13.33
N GLY A 13 21.92 14.53 13.15
CA GLY A 13 21.35 15.83 12.83
C GLY A 13 21.60 16.88 13.94
N ILE A 14 21.42 16.49 15.20
CA ILE A 14 21.68 17.37 16.37
C ILE A 14 23.18 17.71 16.46
N VAL A 15 24.05 16.70 16.31
CA VAL A 15 25.52 16.90 16.36
C VAL A 15 25.98 17.80 15.23
N ALA A 16 25.45 17.59 14.00
CA ALA A 16 25.78 18.43 12.83
C ALA A 16 25.34 19.89 13.07
N LEU A 17 24.16 20.10 13.62
CA LEU A 17 23.66 21.45 13.99
C LEU A 17 24.54 22.12 15.04
N GLY A 18 24.91 21.39 16.10
CA GLY A 18 25.84 21.88 17.14
C GLY A 18 27.22 22.25 16.58
N PHE A 19 27.76 21.40 15.68
CA PHE A 19 29.02 21.68 15.00
C PHE A 19 28.95 22.93 14.12
N MET A 20 27.86 23.13 13.37
CA MET A 20 27.66 24.33 12.55
C MET A 20 27.60 25.60 13.38
N ILE A 21 26.86 25.59 14.51
CA ILE A 21 26.80 26.74 15.43
C ILE A 21 28.20 27.04 16.01
N TYR A 22 28.93 26.01 16.39
CA TYR A 22 30.28 26.14 16.94
C TYR A 22 31.28 26.69 15.90
N SER A 23 31.19 26.25 14.64
CA SER A 23 32.13 26.64 13.59
C SER A 23 31.95 28.06 13.04
N PHE A 24 30.80 28.70 13.32
CA PHE A 24 30.47 30.04 12.82
C PHE A 24 29.95 30.97 13.93
N PRO A 25 30.80 31.39 14.89
CA PRO A 25 30.38 32.19 16.02
C PRO A 25 29.86 33.59 15.63
N ASP A 26 30.36 34.18 14.54
CA ASP A 26 29.95 35.51 14.06
C ASP A 26 28.48 35.57 13.67
N GLY A 27 27.92 34.46 13.16
CA GLY A 27 26.51 34.40 12.85
C GLY A 27 25.63 34.35 14.09
N TRP A 28 26.10 33.76 15.22
CA TRP A 28 25.39 33.81 16.50
C TRP A 28 25.29 35.23 17.03
N GLU A 29 26.38 36.00 16.89
CA GLU A 29 26.37 37.40 17.24
C GLU A 29 25.37 38.20 16.41
N THR A 30 25.24 37.92 15.10
CA THR A 30 24.21 38.51 14.24
C THR A 30 22.80 38.23 14.75
N VAL A 31 22.51 36.97 15.14
CA VAL A 31 21.22 36.60 15.74
C VAL A 31 20.96 37.33 17.05
N ARG A 32 21.99 37.43 17.91
CA ARG A 32 21.88 38.08 19.19
C ARG A 32 21.64 39.59 19.08
N GLN A 33 22.32 40.25 18.13
CA GLN A 33 22.12 41.68 17.84
C GLN A 33 20.73 41.98 17.28
N ASN A 34 20.15 41.05 16.49
CA ASN A 34 18.83 41.20 15.89
C ASN A 34 17.73 40.40 16.61
N ARG A 35 17.89 40.09 17.89
CA ARG A 35 16.97 39.21 18.66
C ARG A 35 15.49 39.62 18.58
N GLU A 36 15.21 40.92 18.56
CA GLU A 36 13.85 41.46 18.50
C GLU A 36 13.23 41.16 17.12
N ASN A 37 13.96 41.41 16.05
CA ASN A 37 13.52 41.06 14.69
C ASN A 37 13.32 39.55 14.54
N VAL A 38 14.23 38.74 15.10
CA VAL A 38 14.10 37.27 15.08
C VAL A 38 12.79 36.83 15.74
N LEU A 39 12.44 37.38 16.90
CA LEU A 39 11.19 37.06 17.60
C LEU A 39 9.95 37.48 16.83
N ILE A 40 10.01 38.60 16.09
CA ILE A 40 8.90 39.10 15.26
C ILE A 40 8.69 38.22 14.02
N TYR A 41 9.76 37.84 13.31
CA TYR A 41 9.67 37.17 12.02
C TYR A 41 9.70 35.63 12.06
N LEU A 42 10.22 35.03 13.14
CA LEU A 42 10.27 33.58 13.32
C LEU A 42 8.89 32.88 13.21
N PRO A 43 7.80 33.42 13.77
CA PRO A 43 6.47 32.87 13.56
C PRO A 43 6.07 32.85 12.06
N GLY A 44 6.48 33.84 11.27
CA GLY A 44 6.28 33.88 9.82
C GLY A 44 7.04 32.77 9.11
N VAL A 45 8.32 32.54 9.48
CA VAL A 45 9.16 31.46 8.94
C VAL A 45 8.52 30.09 9.17
N VAL A 46 7.98 29.85 10.36
CA VAL A 46 7.32 28.58 10.68
C VAL A 46 5.92 28.47 10.07
N GLY A 47 5.16 29.58 10.12
CA GLY A 47 3.75 29.62 9.73
C GLY A 47 3.51 29.52 8.24
N ILE A 48 4.42 30.05 7.39
CA ILE A 48 4.29 29.95 5.92
C ILE A 48 4.20 28.50 5.44
N TRP A 49 4.86 27.59 6.13
CA TRP A 49 4.85 26.17 5.79
C TRP A 49 3.49 25.48 6.03
N LEU A 50 2.64 26.04 6.89
CA LEU A 50 1.27 25.55 6.98
C LEU A 50 0.54 25.72 5.65
N PHE A 51 0.68 26.89 5.01
CA PHE A 51 0.06 27.14 3.70
C PHE A 51 0.67 26.27 2.61
N VAL A 52 1.98 26.05 2.64
CA VAL A 52 2.66 25.12 1.73
C VAL A 52 2.09 23.70 1.89
N TYR A 53 1.93 23.22 3.12
CA TYR A 53 1.33 21.90 3.37
C TYR A 53 -0.12 21.81 2.96
N LEU A 54 -0.92 22.88 3.11
CA LEU A 54 -2.30 22.90 2.65
C LEU A 54 -2.39 22.72 1.13
N LEU A 55 -1.53 23.43 0.38
CA LEU A 55 -1.46 23.33 -1.09
C LEU A 55 -0.95 21.96 -1.53
N ASN A 56 0.12 21.46 -0.92
CA ASN A 56 0.65 20.14 -1.22
C ASN A 56 -0.34 19.02 -0.88
N ALA A 57 -1.12 19.17 0.20
CA ALA A 57 -2.18 18.24 0.55
C ALA A 57 -3.33 18.28 -0.46
N GLN A 58 -3.68 19.46 -0.96
CA GLN A 58 -4.67 19.58 -2.03
C GLN A 58 -4.17 18.93 -3.33
N ALA A 59 -2.91 19.16 -3.70
CA ALA A 59 -2.28 18.51 -4.83
C ALA A 59 -2.33 16.97 -4.72
N PHE A 60 -1.94 16.44 -3.57
CA PHE A 60 -1.96 15.01 -3.31
C PHE A 60 -3.39 14.44 -3.35
N LYS A 61 -4.35 15.12 -2.70
CA LYS A 61 -5.76 14.72 -2.73
C LYS A 61 -6.33 14.65 -4.15
N MET A 62 -6.02 15.63 -5.02
CA MET A 62 -6.49 15.65 -6.40
C MET A 62 -6.03 14.39 -7.15
N LEU A 63 -4.75 14.05 -7.05
CA LEU A 63 -4.17 12.89 -7.74
C LEU A 63 -4.69 11.55 -7.21
N VAL A 64 -4.94 11.43 -5.91
CA VAL A 64 -5.48 10.20 -5.32
C VAL A 64 -6.94 9.99 -5.70
N ASN A 65 -7.73 11.06 -5.75
CA ASN A 65 -9.18 11.00 -5.97
C ASN A 65 -9.59 11.00 -7.46
N THR A 66 -8.63 11.02 -8.37
CA THR A 66 -8.89 11.00 -9.83
C THR A 66 -9.42 9.64 -10.30
N SER A 67 -9.13 8.56 -9.58
CA SER A 67 -9.63 7.24 -9.93
C SER A 67 -11.12 7.08 -9.56
N ASP A 68 -11.90 6.53 -10.48
CA ASP A 68 -13.35 6.25 -10.33
C ASP A 68 -13.59 5.20 -9.23
N HIS A 69 -13.70 5.64 -7.97
CA HIS A 69 -14.01 4.77 -6.83
C HIS A 69 -14.79 5.51 -5.75
N ASP A 70 -15.64 4.74 -5.05
CA ASP A 70 -16.47 5.16 -3.93
C ASP A 70 -15.69 5.70 -2.71
N LYS A 71 -14.38 5.51 -2.68
CA LYS A 71 -13.52 5.94 -1.56
C LYS A 71 -12.67 7.15 -1.94
N HIS A 72 -13.07 8.31 -1.47
CA HIS A 72 -12.33 9.55 -1.65
C HIS A 72 -11.45 9.89 -0.43
N LEU A 73 -10.16 10.19 -0.69
CA LEU A 73 -9.27 10.71 0.34
C LEU A 73 -9.77 12.09 0.80
N SER A 74 -10.10 12.21 2.08
CA SER A 74 -10.51 13.49 2.65
C SER A 74 -9.33 14.45 2.74
N PHE A 75 -9.58 15.77 2.71
CA PHE A 75 -8.53 16.78 2.80
C PHE A 75 -7.72 16.66 4.11
N LYS A 76 -8.39 16.37 5.23
CA LYS A 76 -7.72 16.18 6.53
C LYS A 76 -6.73 15.01 6.51
N HIS A 77 -7.09 13.89 5.87
CA HIS A 77 -6.20 12.75 5.72
C HIS A 77 -5.06 13.05 4.75
N SER A 78 -5.34 13.73 3.64
CA SER A 78 -4.30 14.17 2.72
C SER A 78 -3.29 15.08 3.40
N LEU A 79 -3.74 16.04 4.21
CA LEU A 79 -2.88 16.94 4.98
C LEU A 79 -2.01 16.17 5.99
N LYS A 80 -2.63 15.24 6.72
CA LYS A 80 -1.88 14.35 7.63
C LYS A 80 -0.80 13.57 6.90
N LEU A 81 -1.14 12.89 5.79
CA LEU A 81 -0.18 12.10 5.00
C LEU A 81 0.93 12.97 4.40
N THR A 82 0.61 14.21 4.04
CA THR A 82 1.58 15.16 3.50
C THR A 82 2.59 15.57 4.57
N ILE A 83 2.13 16.04 5.75
CA ILE A 83 3.02 16.48 6.85
C ILE A 83 3.82 15.29 7.40
N SER A 84 3.16 14.16 7.70
CA SER A 84 3.85 12.98 8.23
C SER A 84 4.83 12.39 7.20
N GLY A 85 4.44 12.30 5.93
CA GLY A 85 5.33 11.81 4.87
C GLY A 85 6.57 12.69 4.69
N PHE A 86 6.42 14.01 4.81
CA PHE A 86 7.54 14.94 4.82
C PHE A 86 8.49 14.65 5.99
N SER A 87 7.96 14.48 7.20
CA SER A 87 8.76 14.15 8.39
C SER A 87 9.56 12.85 8.20
N PHE A 88 8.94 11.81 7.62
CA PHE A 88 9.66 10.58 7.30
C PHE A 88 10.73 10.77 6.23
N SER A 89 10.52 11.64 5.24
CA SER A 89 11.56 11.98 4.26
C SER A 89 12.78 12.61 4.94
N TYR A 90 12.59 13.51 5.90
CA TYR A 90 13.70 14.15 6.62
C TYR A 90 14.46 13.23 7.56
N ILE A 91 13.77 12.29 8.22
CA ILE A 91 14.37 11.37 9.20
C ILE A 91 15.14 10.22 8.50
N THR A 92 14.89 9.98 7.20
CA THR A 92 15.50 8.87 6.47
C THR A 92 16.62 9.32 5.54
N PRO A 93 17.67 8.49 5.37
CA PRO A 93 18.73 8.79 4.40
C PRO A 93 18.16 9.03 3.00
N PHE A 94 18.72 9.98 2.28
CA PHE A 94 18.33 10.33 0.91
C PHE A 94 16.86 10.70 0.70
N GLY A 95 16.10 10.95 1.76
CA GLY A 95 14.69 11.32 1.67
C GLY A 95 13.72 10.19 1.32
N PHE A 96 14.17 8.95 1.31
CA PHE A 96 13.38 7.82 0.80
C PHE A 96 12.19 7.38 1.69
N GLY A 97 12.08 7.83 2.94
CA GLY A 97 11.06 7.32 3.87
C GLY A 97 9.63 7.83 3.60
N GLY A 98 9.50 9.02 3.04
CA GLY A 98 8.19 9.66 2.88
C GLY A 98 7.29 8.99 1.83
N GLY A 99 7.86 8.52 0.71
CA GLY A 99 7.14 7.81 -0.34
C GLY A 99 6.55 6.48 0.17
N PRO A 100 7.37 5.53 0.65
CA PRO A 100 6.90 4.27 1.23
C PRO A 100 5.89 4.45 2.36
N TYR A 101 6.08 5.43 3.24
CA TYR A 101 5.10 5.72 4.30
C TYR A 101 3.72 6.09 3.72
N ARG A 102 3.68 7.01 2.73
CA ARG A 102 2.43 7.38 2.06
C ARG A 102 1.78 6.20 1.35
N VAL A 103 2.59 5.37 0.67
CA VAL A 103 2.09 4.15 0.01
C VAL A 103 1.47 3.20 1.04
N MET A 104 2.15 2.90 2.14
CA MET A 104 1.67 1.99 3.18
C MET A 104 0.36 2.47 3.81
N GLU A 105 0.26 3.78 4.12
CA GLU A 105 -0.97 4.34 4.69
C GLU A 105 -2.10 4.41 3.66
N LEU A 106 -1.81 4.80 2.43
CA LEU A 106 -2.80 4.95 1.37
C LEU A 106 -3.31 3.59 0.87
N ALA A 107 -2.44 2.57 0.84
CA ALA A 107 -2.78 1.21 0.40
C ALA A 107 -3.91 0.58 1.23
N LYS A 108 -4.07 0.99 2.49
CA LYS A 108 -5.18 0.58 3.36
C LYS A 108 -6.56 1.01 2.83
N TYR A 109 -6.61 2.02 1.96
CA TYR A 109 -7.87 2.60 1.45
C TYR A 109 -8.15 2.27 -0.01
N ILE A 110 -7.11 2.27 -0.86
CA ILE A 110 -7.26 2.16 -2.32
C ILE A 110 -6.50 0.98 -2.92
N GLY A 111 -5.90 0.12 -2.08
CA GLY A 111 -5.06 -1.00 -2.49
C GLY A 111 -3.64 -0.60 -2.91
N VAL A 112 -2.72 -1.57 -2.85
CA VAL A 112 -1.27 -1.35 -3.04
C VAL A 112 -0.92 -0.81 -4.43
N PRO A 113 -1.41 -1.36 -5.56
CA PRO A 113 -1.00 -0.88 -6.89
C PRO A 113 -1.37 0.58 -7.13
N ARG A 114 -2.54 1.01 -6.67
CA ARG A 114 -3.01 2.40 -6.81
C ARG A 114 -2.29 3.35 -5.88
N ALA A 115 -2.03 2.93 -4.64
CA ALA A 115 -1.26 3.73 -3.70
C ALA A 115 0.14 4.02 -4.26
N ILE A 116 0.81 3.02 -4.85
CA ILE A 116 2.11 3.19 -5.51
C ILE A 116 1.99 4.19 -6.65
N SER A 117 1.02 4.03 -7.54
CA SER A 117 0.82 4.91 -8.71
C SER A 117 0.53 6.35 -8.29
N SER A 118 -0.37 6.55 -7.33
CA SER A 118 -0.74 7.88 -6.85
C SER A 118 0.44 8.61 -6.18
N VAL A 119 1.22 7.89 -5.37
CA VAL A 119 2.41 8.45 -4.70
C VAL A 119 3.54 8.70 -5.70
N ALA A 120 3.74 7.82 -6.67
CA ALA A 120 4.73 8.02 -7.74
C ALA A 120 4.39 9.27 -8.56
N LEU A 121 3.13 9.41 -8.96
CA LEU A 121 2.66 10.57 -9.70
C LEU A 121 2.77 11.87 -8.91
N TYR A 122 2.38 11.86 -7.63
CA TYR A 122 2.59 13.00 -6.74
C TYR A 122 4.08 13.39 -6.67
N SER A 123 4.97 12.40 -6.54
CA SER A 123 6.42 12.63 -6.54
C SER A 123 6.91 13.24 -7.86
N MET A 124 6.33 12.85 -8.99
CA MET A 124 6.61 13.45 -10.29
C MET A 124 6.17 14.92 -10.36
N MET A 125 4.94 15.23 -9.93
CA MET A 125 4.44 16.61 -9.87
C MET A 125 5.29 17.47 -8.94
N HIS A 126 5.73 16.90 -7.84
CA HIS A 126 6.65 17.53 -6.91
C HIS A 126 8.01 17.86 -7.57
N ILE A 127 8.59 16.96 -8.35
CA ILE A 127 9.82 17.19 -9.11
C ILE A 127 9.60 18.26 -10.20
N PHE A 128 8.52 18.17 -10.96
CA PHE A 128 8.20 19.17 -11.99
C PHE A 128 8.04 20.58 -11.40
N SER A 129 7.40 20.71 -10.26
CA SER A 129 7.25 22.01 -9.60
C SER A 129 8.61 22.64 -9.21
N HIS A 130 9.64 21.83 -8.93
CA HIS A 130 11.02 22.33 -8.74
C HIS A 130 11.59 22.91 -10.04
N PHE A 131 11.42 22.20 -11.16
CA PHE A 131 11.90 22.71 -12.44
C PHE A 131 11.25 24.05 -12.81
N PHE A 132 9.94 24.18 -12.57
CA PHE A 132 9.25 25.47 -12.78
C PHE A 132 9.78 26.56 -11.84
N LEU A 133 10.00 26.26 -10.56
CA LEU A 133 10.58 27.19 -9.60
C LEU A 133 11.96 27.68 -10.05
N TRP A 134 12.85 26.75 -10.43
CA TRP A 134 14.20 27.09 -10.86
C TRP A 134 14.21 27.94 -12.13
N THR A 135 13.35 27.59 -13.10
CA THR A 135 13.17 28.39 -14.31
C THR A 135 12.68 29.81 -14.00
N THR A 136 11.67 29.91 -13.12
CA THR A 136 11.15 31.21 -12.66
C THR A 136 12.24 32.01 -11.96
N GLY A 137 13.01 31.39 -11.04
CA GLY A 137 14.12 32.04 -10.37
C GLY A 137 15.18 32.55 -11.32
N CYS A 138 15.55 31.79 -12.35
CA CYS A 138 16.47 32.20 -13.40
C CYS A 138 15.94 33.40 -14.20
N ILE A 139 14.66 33.36 -14.59
CA ILE A 139 14.03 34.48 -15.34
C ILE A 139 13.98 35.74 -14.46
N VAL A 140 13.55 35.61 -13.21
CA VAL A 140 13.47 36.75 -12.29
C VAL A 140 14.88 37.34 -12.05
N PHE A 141 15.90 36.49 -11.86
CA PHE A 141 17.28 36.93 -11.70
C PHE A 141 17.76 37.75 -12.93
N MET A 142 17.49 37.25 -14.15
CA MET A 142 17.84 37.96 -15.37
C MET A 142 17.15 39.32 -15.51
N VAL A 143 15.86 39.40 -15.08
CA VAL A 143 15.09 40.65 -15.21
C VAL A 143 15.48 41.66 -14.14
N VAL A 144 15.65 41.23 -12.90
CA VAL A 144 15.87 42.12 -11.75
C VAL A 144 17.35 42.47 -11.56
N HIS A 145 18.24 41.51 -11.83
CA HIS A 145 19.71 41.65 -11.60
C HIS A 145 20.51 41.43 -12.88
N PHE A 146 20.04 41.99 -13.99
CA PHE A 146 20.72 41.90 -15.29
C PHE A 146 22.17 42.43 -15.25
N ASP A 147 22.40 43.44 -14.44
CA ASP A 147 23.71 44.04 -14.20
C ASP A 147 24.74 43.07 -13.58
N LYS A 148 24.25 42.03 -12.89
CA LYS A 148 25.09 41.00 -12.27
C LYS A 148 25.34 39.78 -13.16
N MET A 149 24.78 39.76 -14.38
CA MET A 149 24.93 38.65 -15.33
C MET A 149 26.33 38.63 -15.96
N THR A 150 27.09 37.60 -15.65
CA THR A 150 28.42 37.32 -16.20
C THR A 150 28.37 36.30 -17.34
N PRO A 151 29.37 36.22 -18.26
CA PRO A 151 29.36 35.22 -19.35
C PRO A 151 29.22 33.78 -18.88
N TRP A 152 29.78 33.43 -17.73
CA TRP A 152 29.67 32.09 -17.19
C TRP A 152 28.25 31.78 -16.67
N LEU A 153 27.56 32.78 -16.12
CA LEU A 153 26.15 32.63 -15.70
C LEU A 153 25.24 32.40 -16.91
N TRP A 154 25.46 33.07 -18.02
CA TRP A 154 24.77 32.83 -19.29
C TRP A 154 24.96 31.39 -19.76
N THR A 155 26.21 30.87 -19.67
CA THR A 155 26.52 29.49 -20.06
C THR A 155 25.78 28.47 -19.16
N LEU A 156 25.82 28.68 -17.84
CA LEU A 156 25.10 27.81 -16.89
C LEU A 156 23.60 27.83 -17.11
N LEU A 157 23.03 28.99 -17.38
CA LEU A 157 21.61 29.14 -17.70
C LEU A 157 21.26 28.39 -19.00
N GLY A 158 22.09 28.50 -20.05
CA GLY A 158 21.90 27.75 -21.29
C GLY A 158 21.91 26.24 -21.08
N ILE A 159 22.85 25.72 -20.28
CA ILE A 159 22.93 24.31 -19.90
C ILE A 159 21.67 23.89 -19.10
N TYR A 160 21.27 24.70 -18.15
CA TYR A 160 20.06 24.43 -17.34
C TYR A 160 18.80 24.37 -18.23
N LEU A 161 18.58 25.36 -19.09
CA LEU A 161 17.43 25.39 -19.99
C LEU A 161 17.43 24.20 -20.96
N PHE A 162 18.59 23.82 -21.47
CA PHE A 162 18.72 22.62 -22.30
C PHE A 162 18.26 21.35 -21.51
N ILE A 163 18.75 21.17 -20.27
CA ILE A 163 18.36 20.04 -19.42
C ILE A 163 16.86 20.10 -19.11
N PHE A 164 16.31 21.27 -18.80
CA PHE A 164 14.89 21.47 -18.55
C PHE A 164 14.02 21.07 -19.75
N PHE A 165 14.35 21.55 -20.95
CA PHE A 165 13.58 21.19 -22.14
C PHE A 165 13.75 19.72 -22.52
N ALA A 166 14.97 19.17 -22.39
CA ALA A 166 15.21 17.73 -22.60
C ALA A 166 14.44 16.85 -21.63
N ALA A 167 14.41 17.21 -20.34
CA ALA A 167 13.63 16.51 -19.33
C ALA A 167 12.13 16.61 -19.62
N THR A 168 11.63 17.79 -19.94
CA THR A 168 10.21 18.02 -20.27
C THR A 168 9.81 17.21 -21.51
N ALA A 169 10.61 17.22 -22.57
CA ALA A 169 10.39 16.42 -23.77
C ALA A 169 10.43 14.92 -23.47
N PHE A 170 11.40 14.46 -22.67
CA PHE A 170 11.48 13.07 -22.23
C PHE A 170 10.23 12.66 -21.46
N PHE A 171 9.79 13.46 -20.51
CA PHE A 171 8.59 13.16 -19.73
C PHE A 171 7.33 13.17 -20.61
N THR A 172 7.16 14.16 -21.49
CA THR A 172 6.01 14.24 -22.40
C THR A 172 5.98 13.06 -23.37
N TYR A 173 7.13 12.61 -23.87
CA TYR A 173 7.23 11.45 -24.73
C TYR A 173 7.04 10.12 -23.98
N SER A 174 7.73 9.93 -22.86
CA SER A 174 7.70 8.70 -22.07
C SER A 174 6.34 8.44 -21.47
N TYR A 175 5.61 9.48 -21.18
CA TYR A 175 4.26 9.49 -20.70
C TYR A 175 3.30 8.71 -21.64
N LYS A 176 3.39 8.91 -22.96
CA LYS A 176 2.55 8.21 -23.95
C LYS A 176 2.86 6.71 -24.07
N TYR A 177 4.07 6.27 -23.67
CA TYR A 177 4.61 4.93 -23.91
C TYR A 177 5.06 4.16 -22.66
N GLY A 178 4.70 4.61 -21.46
CA GLY A 178 5.10 4.03 -20.18
C GLY A 178 6.39 4.65 -19.61
N ILE A 179 6.27 5.35 -18.49
CA ILE A 179 7.38 6.11 -17.88
C ILE A 179 8.29 5.19 -17.07
N LEU A 180 7.72 4.33 -16.21
CA LEU A 180 8.48 3.50 -15.28
C LEU A 180 9.30 2.44 -16.03
N CYS A 181 8.67 1.77 -16.99
CA CYS A 181 9.36 0.78 -17.82
C CYS A 181 10.57 1.39 -18.54
N LYS A 182 10.44 2.59 -19.09
CA LYS A 182 11.55 3.28 -19.78
C LYS A 182 12.62 3.82 -18.84
N LEU A 183 12.21 4.36 -17.69
CA LEU A 183 13.15 4.82 -16.68
C LEU A 183 14.05 3.68 -16.19
N PHE A 184 13.47 2.50 -15.95
CA PHE A 184 14.25 1.32 -15.60
C PHE A 184 15.20 0.86 -16.70
N HIS A 185 14.82 0.99 -17.97
CA HIS A 185 15.70 0.69 -19.10
C HIS A 185 16.94 1.58 -19.14
N ILE A 186 16.86 2.84 -18.66
CA ILE A 186 18.04 3.72 -18.56
C ILE A 186 19.09 3.12 -17.62
N PHE A 187 18.68 2.50 -16.51
CA PHE A 187 19.61 1.84 -15.58
C PHE A 187 20.30 0.61 -16.19
N PHE A 188 19.75 0.01 -17.25
CA PHE A 188 20.39 -1.10 -17.96
C PHE A 188 21.63 -0.66 -18.77
N PHE A 189 21.80 0.62 -19.04
CA PHE A 189 23.03 1.16 -19.66
C PHE A 189 24.19 1.27 -18.67
N ILE A 190 23.94 1.21 -17.36
CA ILE A 190 24.97 1.29 -16.33
C ILE A 190 25.49 -0.13 -16.04
N PRO A 191 26.76 -0.48 -16.38
CA PRO A 191 27.24 -1.86 -16.38
C PRO A 191 27.08 -2.59 -15.04
N PHE A 192 27.35 -1.92 -13.90
CA PHE A 192 27.29 -2.55 -12.58
C PHE A 192 25.86 -2.67 -12.02
N LEU A 193 24.92 -1.85 -12.50
CA LEU A 193 23.50 -1.87 -12.11
C LEU A 193 22.64 -2.77 -13.01
N ARG A 194 23.12 -3.10 -14.20
CA ARG A 194 22.36 -3.84 -15.22
C ARG A 194 21.75 -5.13 -14.70
N LYS A 195 22.57 -6.03 -14.13
CA LYS A 195 22.09 -7.34 -13.67
C LYS A 195 21.08 -7.26 -12.51
N PRO A 196 21.31 -6.49 -11.42
CA PRO A 196 20.34 -6.38 -10.33
C PRO A 196 19.06 -5.68 -10.77
N CYS A 197 19.14 -4.62 -11.58
CA CYS A 197 17.97 -3.92 -12.08
C CYS A 197 17.14 -4.76 -13.04
N MET A 198 17.77 -5.55 -13.91
CA MET A 198 17.09 -6.44 -14.84
C MET A 198 16.29 -7.52 -14.11
N ARG A 199 16.91 -8.20 -13.10
CA ARG A 199 16.21 -9.18 -12.26
C ARG A 199 15.04 -8.57 -11.48
N PHE A 200 15.22 -7.36 -10.96
CA PHE A 200 14.17 -6.67 -10.24
C PHE A 200 13.02 -6.27 -11.16
N TYR A 201 13.31 -5.81 -12.37
CA TYR A 201 12.35 -5.45 -13.39
C TYR A 201 11.52 -6.66 -13.85
N GLU A 202 12.20 -7.76 -14.21
CA GLU A 202 11.54 -9.01 -14.63
C GLU A 202 10.62 -9.56 -13.53
N LYS A 203 11.09 -9.60 -12.28
CA LYS A 203 10.30 -10.07 -11.14
C LYS A 203 9.06 -9.22 -10.86
N ASN A 204 9.05 -7.94 -11.21
CA ASN A 204 7.96 -7.00 -10.89
C ASN A 204 7.32 -6.40 -12.17
N TYR A 205 7.48 -7.04 -13.32
CA TYR A 205 7.04 -6.52 -14.62
C TYR A 205 5.56 -6.13 -14.63
N ASP A 206 4.68 -6.97 -14.12
CA ASP A 206 3.24 -6.71 -14.05
C ASP A 206 2.90 -5.50 -13.17
N ALA A 207 3.61 -5.33 -12.06
CA ALA A 207 3.44 -4.17 -11.19
C ALA A 207 3.86 -2.87 -11.91
N PHE A 208 4.94 -2.89 -12.69
CA PHE A 208 5.37 -1.76 -13.51
C PHE A 208 4.34 -1.43 -14.60
N GLN A 209 3.82 -2.45 -15.30
CA GLN A 209 2.79 -2.28 -16.32
C GLN A 209 1.49 -1.68 -15.76
N LYS A 210 1.02 -2.22 -14.63
CA LYS A 210 -0.17 -1.69 -13.94
C LYS A 210 0.04 -0.25 -13.47
N THR A 211 1.25 0.08 -12.99
CA THR A 211 1.58 1.45 -12.56
C THR A 211 1.64 2.41 -13.76
N ASP A 212 2.23 2.00 -14.88
CA ASP A 212 2.26 2.81 -16.10
C ASP A 212 0.85 3.02 -16.69
N ALA A 213 -0.02 2.01 -16.62
CA ALA A 213 -1.42 2.12 -17.02
C ALA A 213 -2.18 3.15 -16.15
N ASN A 214 -1.96 3.13 -14.84
CA ASN A 214 -2.58 4.09 -13.92
C ASN A 214 -2.04 5.53 -14.13
N ILE A 215 -0.75 5.68 -14.49
CA ILE A 215 -0.18 6.98 -14.86
C ILE A 215 -0.83 7.49 -16.15
N ARG A 216 -1.07 6.63 -17.14
CA ARG A 216 -1.76 6.99 -18.38
C ARG A 216 -3.19 7.45 -18.11
N PHE A 217 -3.93 6.73 -17.26
CA PHE A 217 -5.29 7.10 -16.86
C PHE A 217 -5.37 8.52 -16.29
N LEU A 218 -4.39 8.92 -15.48
CA LEU A 218 -4.36 10.27 -14.89
C LEU A 218 -4.12 11.40 -15.90
N TYR A 219 -3.50 11.10 -17.01
CA TYR A 219 -3.33 12.09 -18.06
C TYR A 219 -4.63 12.30 -18.87
N GLU A 220 -5.51 11.34 -18.89
CA GLU A 220 -6.86 11.50 -19.43
C GLU A 220 -7.68 12.45 -18.55
N HIS A 221 -7.15 12.84 -17.34
CA HIS A 221 -7.74 13.77 -16.40
C HIS A 221 -6.87 15.04 -16.24
N PRO A 222 -6.80 15.90 -17.26
CA PRO A 222 -5.88 17.04 -17.28
C PRO A 222 -6.15 18.09 -16.19
N ARG A 223 -7.37 18.20 -15.71
CA ARG A 223 -7.72 19.13 -14.61
C ARG A 223 -7.00 18.81 -13.32
N GLU A 224 -7.00 17.53 -12.95
CA GLU A 224 -6.41 17.03 -11.71
C GLU A 224 -4.88 17.08 -11.81
N LEU A 225 -4.33 16.74 -12.97
CA LEU A 225 -2.90 16.78 -13.24
C LEU A 225 -2.35 18.22 -13.15
N TRP A 226 -2.91 19.14 -13.94
CA TRP A 226 -2.48 20.54 -13.94
C TRP A 226 -2.84 21.25 -12.64
N GLY A 227 -4.00 20.95 -12.03
CA GLY A 227 -4.39 21.49 -10.74
C GLY A 227 -3.42 21.08 -9.63
N SER A 228 -2.98 19.82 -9.62
CA SER A 228 -1.96 19.33 -8.69
C SER A 228 -0.62 20.05 -8.90
N LEU A 229 -0.16 20.16 -10.15
CA LEU A 229 1.09 20.85 -10.48
C LEU A 229 1.04 22.33 -10.09
N ILE A 230 -0.06 23.01 -10.34
CA ILE A 230 -0.25 24.41 -9.94
C ILE A 230 -0.21 24.56 -8.41
N CYS A 231 -0.90 23.70 -7.67
CA CYS A 231 -0.86 23.71 -6.21
C CYS A 231 0.57 23.52 -5.67
N GLU A 232 1.32 22.56 -6.20
CA GLU A 232 2.73 22.33 -5.84
C GLU A 232 3.60 23.54 -6.17
N TYR A 233 3.45 24.10 -7.37
CA TYR A 233 4.23 25.26 -7.81
C TYR A 233 3.93 26.53 -6.99
N VAL A 234 2.64 26.83 -6.76
CA VAL A 234 2.24 27.97 -5.93
C VAL A 234 2.74 27.79 -4.48
N GLY A 235 2.66 26.56 -3.94
CA GLY A 235 3.24 26.26 -2.64
C GLY A 235 4.73 26.57 -2.57
N ARG A 236 5.50 26.28 -3.63
CA ARG A 236 6.93 26.61 -3.71
C ARG A 236 7.17 28.12 -3.82
N VAL A 237 6.39 28.81 -4.64
CA VAL A 237 6.50 30.28 -4.73
C VAL A 237 6.21 30.93 -3.37
N LEU A 238 5.17 30.46 -2.66
CA LEU A 238 4.90 30.93 -1.30
C LEU A 238 6.03 30.61 -0.32
N ASN A 239 6.72 29.48 -0.50
CA ASN A 239 7.87 29.14 0.34
C ASN A 239 9.02 30.19 0.26
N SER A 240 9.07 31.02 -0.76
CA SER A 240 10.04 32.12 -0.86
C SER A 240 9.90 33.10 0.32
N TYR A 241 8.71 33.28 0.87
CA TYR A 241 8.50 34.11 2.07
C TYR A 241 9.28 33.63 3.29
N GLU A 242 9.65 32.34 3.36
CA GLU A 242 10.55 31.84 4.40
C GLU A 242 11.88 32.61 4.39
N PHE A 243 12.52 32.71 3.24
CA PHE A 243 13.77 33.45 3.09
C PHE A 243 13.57 34.96 3.26
N TYR A 244 12.46 35.51 2.78
CA TYR A 244 12.09 36.89 3.00
C TYR A 244 12.06 37.24 4.51
N PHE A 245 11.37 36.44 5.30
CA PHE A 245 11.29 36.65 6.74
C PHE A 245 12.62 36.40 7.47
N ILE A 246 13.41 35.42 7.04
CA ILE A 246 14.73 35.17 7.63
C ILE A 246 15.68 36.34 7.40
N LEU A 247 15.68 36.92 6.21
CA LEU A 247 16.55 38.07 5.91
C LEU A 247 16.12 39.34 6.66
N LEU A 248 14.81 39.58 6.77
CA LEU A 248 14.31 40.65 7.66
C LEU A 248 14.69 40.40 9.12
N ALA A 249 14.65 39.15 9.58
CA ALA A 249 15.10 38.80 10.94
C ALA A 249 16.59 39.09 11.17
N PHE A 250 17.41 39.05 10.12
CA PHE A 250 18.84 39.42 10.18
C PHE A 250 19.12 40.91 9.93
N GLY A 251 18.06 41.74 9.79
CA GLY A 251 18.19 43.18 9.65
C GLY A 251 18.46 43.63 8.20
N ILE A 252 18.31 42.74 7.23
CA ILE A 252 18.38 43.09 5.80
C ILE A 252 17.01 43.61 5.36
N SER A 253 16.82 44.93 5.44
CA SER A 253 15.53 45.59 5.22
C SER A 253 15.17 45.85 3.76
N ASP A 254 16.15 45.83 2.87
CA ASP A 254 16.01 46.07 1.42
C ASP A 254 15.70 44.81 0.63
N VAL A 255 15.46 43.69 1.29
CA VAL A 255 15.07 42.43 0.67
C VAL A 255 13.71 42.56 -0.05
N THR A 256 13.67 42.09 -1.30
CA THR A 256 12.43 42.01 -2.07
C THR A 256 11.91 40.57 -2.14
N PHE A 257 10.64 40.40 -2.47
CA PHE A 257 10.11 39.06 -2.74
C PHE A 257 10.81 38.37 -3.93
N ALA A 258 11.23 39.16 -4.93
CA ALA A 258 11.99 38.65 -6.08
C ALA A 258 13.33 38.06 -5.63
N ASP A 259 14.04 38.72 -4.73
CA ASP A 259 15.30 38.23 -4.18
C ASP A 259 15.10 36.93 -3.37
N ALA A 260 14.07 36.91 -2.54
CA ALA A 260 13.70 35.70 -1.77
C ALA A 260 13.39 34.51 -2.68
N LEU A 261 12.71 34.73 -3.81
CA LEU A 261 12.42 33.72 -4.82
C LEU A 261 13.70 33.21 -5.51
N ILE A 262 14.61 34.12 -5.86
CA ILE A 262 15.91 33.79 -6.43
C ILE A 262 16.74 32.95 -5.44
N ILE A 263 16.79 33.35 -4.19
CA ILE A 263 17.52 32.64 -3.13
C ILE A 263 16.97 31.23 -2.96
N LEU A 264 15.65 31.07 -2.86
CA LEU A 264 15.01 29.75 -2.78
C LEU A 264 15.31 28.91 -4.01
N ALA A 265 15.16 29.46 -5.21
CA ALA A 265 15.37 28.72 -6.46
C ALA A 265 16.82 28.24 -6.57
N PHE A 266 17.80 29.10 -6.29
CA PHE A 266 19.22 28.76 -6.35
C PHE A 266 19.62 27.75 -5.27
N SER A 267 19.22 27.97 -4.02
CA SER A 267 19.49 27.06 -2.91
C SER A 267 18.85 25.69 -3.12
N SER A 268 17.61 25.66 -3.61
CA SER A 268 16.90 24.43 -3.97
C SER A 268 17.57 23.69 -5.12
N LEU A 269 18.02 24.38 -6.18
CA LEU A 269 18.74 23.79 -7.29
C LEU A 269 20.04 23.12 -6.82
N MET A 270 20.86 23.84 -6.06
CA MET A 270 22.12 23.31 -5.54
C MET A 270 21.90 22.13 -4.60
N GLY A 271 20.92 22.22 -3.71
CA GLY A 271 20.57 21.12 -2.80
C GLY A 271 20.08 19.86 -3.54
N ASN A 272 19.37 20.00 -4.64
CA ASN A 272 18.93 18.86 -5.46
C ASN A 272 20.04 18.31 -6.36
N LEU A 273 20.97 19.13 -6.85
CA LEU A 273 22.14 18.65 -7.60
C LEU A 273 23.08 17.82 -6.70
N LEU A 274 23.20 18.19 -5.44
CA LEU A 274 24.04 17.53 -4.45
C LEU A 274 23.21 16.62 -3.52
N PHE A 275 22.17 15.98 -4.03
CA PHE A 275 21.22 15.15 -3.27
C PHE A 275 21.86 13.97 -2.52
N PHE A 276 23.05 13.54 -2.96
CA PHE A 276 23.82 12.45 -2.33
C PHE A 276 24.48 12.86 -1.01
N LEU A 277 24.54 14.16 -0.69
CA LEU A 277 25.04 14.62 0.60
C LEU A 277 23.97 14.39 1.68
N PRO A 278 24.30 13.69 2.78
CA PRO A 278 23.37 13.45 3.87
C PRO A 278 22.80 14.77 4.41
N MET A 279 21.47 14.88 4.48
CA MET A 279 20.75 16.09 4.92
C MET A 279 21.13 17.38 4.16
N GLN A 280 21.77 17.25 2.97
CA GLN A 280 22.29 18.36 2.16
C GLN A 280 23.26 19.30 2.95
N ILE A 281 23.96 18.74 3.95
CA ILE A 281 24.92 19.50 4.76
C ILE A 281 26.07 19.96 3.86
N GLY A 282 26.43 21.23 3.97
CA GLY A 282 27.42 21.90 3.13
C GLY A 282 26.85 22.46 1.82
N ALA A 283 25.96 21.72 1.14
CA ALA A 283 25.37 22.16 -0.12
C ALA A 283 24.44 23.37 0.07
N ARG A 284 23.54 23.28 1.03
CA ARG A 284 22.58 24.35 1.34
C ARG A 284 23.30 25.58 1.90
N GLU A 285 24.17 25.40 2.87
CA GLU A 285 24.94 26.46 3.52
C GLU A 285 25.81 27.20 2.49
N GLY A 286 26.56 26.44 1.68
CA GLY A 286 27.42 27.00 0.64
C GLY A 286 26.63 27.76 -0.43
N SER A 287 25.52 27.20 -0.89
CA SER A 287 24.67 27.87 -1.88
C SER A 287 24.05 29.16 -1.36
N LEU A 288 23.59 29.17 -0.10
CA LEU A 288 23.05 30.38 0.53
C LEU A 288 24.13 31.43 0.75
N ALA A 289 25.33 31.02 1.18
CA ALA A 289 26.46 31.95 1.31
C ALA A 289 26.81 32.61 -0.03
N VAL A 290 26.86 31.83 -1.12
CA VAL A 290 27.17 32.35 -2.46
C VAL A 290 26.10 33.31 -2.98
N ILE A 291 24.81 32.91 -2.93
CA ILE A 291 23.75 33.74 -3.49
C ILE A 291 23.55 35.04 -2.69
N LEU A 292 23.65 35.00 -1.37
CA LEU A 292 23.54 36.17 -0.52
C LEU A 292 24.74 37.14 -0.70
N ALA A 293 25.94 36.60 -0.92
CA ALA A 293 27.09 37.42 -1.26
C ALA A 293 26.90 38.11 -2.62
N ILE A 294 26.33 37.44 -3.64
CA ILE A 294 26.04 38.02 -4.96
C ILE A 294 24.98 39.13 -4.87
N LEU A 295 23.91 38.90 -4.11
CA LEU A 295 22.78 39.83 -4.02
C LEU A 295 23.09 41.03 -3.10
N TYR A 296 23.65 40.79 -1.95
CA TYR A 296 23.78 41.78 -0.87
C TYR A 296 25.22 42.03 -0.38
N GLY A 297 26.21 41.33 -0.92
CA GLY A 297 27.60 41.45 -0.46
C GLY A 297 27.83 40.96 0.99
N THR A 298 26.98 40.07 1.47
CA THR A 298 27.04 39.61 2.88
C THR A 298 28.19 38.65 3.14
N ALA A 299 28.63 38.59 4.41
CA ALA A 299 29.60 37.59 4.85
C ALA A 299 29.00 36.15 4.74
N PRO A 300 29.82 35.11 4.47
CA PRO A 300 29.37 33.72 4.37
C PRO A 300 28.58 33.22 5.60
N ALA A 301 28.88 33.75 6.80
CA ALA A 301 28.18 33.44 8.03
C ALA A 301 26.66 33.64 7.93
N VAL A 302 26.19 34.69 7.23
CA VAL A 302 24.76 34.98 7.03
C VAL A 302 24.07 33.85 6.31
N GLY A 303 24.68 33.28 5.26
CA GLY A 303 24.17 32.14 4.54
C GLY A 303 24.05 30.87 5.41
N VAL A 304 25.07 30.60 6.21
CA VAL A 304 25.06 29.44 7.15
C VAL A 304 23.92 29.59 8.16
N TYR A 305 23.75 30.77 8.77
CA TYR A 305 22.68 31.00 9.74
C TYR A 305 21.29 31.04 9.11
N THR A 306 21.15 31.49 7.89
CA THR A 306 19.93 31.33 7.10
C THR A 306 19.56 29.85 6.99
N SER A 307 20.53 28.97 6.70
CA SER A 307 20.30 27.53 6.69
C SER A 307 19.89 26.98 8.06
N ILE A 308 20.52 27.43 9.15
CA ILE A 308 20.16 27.01 10.50
C ILE A 308 18.70 27.35 10.82
N PHE A 309 18.22 28.53 10.46
CA PHE A 309 16.81 28.92 10.67
C PHE A 309 15.85 28.02 9.87
N THR A 310 16.19 27.68 8.65
CA THR A 310 15.38 26.71 7.88
C THR A 310 15.34 25.34 8.56
N ARG A 311 16.44 24.89 9.21
CA ARG A 311 16.47 23.62 9.94
C ARG A 311 15.64 23.66 11.24
N VAL A 312 15.63 24.78 11.96
CA VAL A 312 14.76 24.96 13.15
C VAL A 312 13.29 24.77 12.75
N ARG A 313 12.86 25.38 11.65
CA ARG A 313 11.54 25.19 11.08
C ARG A 313 11.29 23.72 10.68
N GLU A 314 12.27 23.06 10.05
CA GLU A 314 12.18 21.62 9.70
C GLU A 314 11.93 20.77 10.92
N ILE A 315 12.71 20.94 12.00
CA ILE A 315 12.55 20.20 13.25
C ILE A 315 11.15 20.41 13.84
N PHE A 316 10.65 21.65 13.84
CA PHE A 316 9.31 21.96 14.32
C PHE A 316 8.24 21.13 13.59
N TRP A 317 8.28 21.11 12.26
CA TRP A 317 7.33 20.36 11.45
C TRP A 317 7.52 18.85 11.50
N ILE A 318 8.75 18.36 11.71
CA ILE A 318 9.04 16.94 11.97
C ILE A 318 8.34 16.48 13.25
N VAL A 319 8.42 17.25 14.31
CA VAL A 319 7.76 16.93 15.59
C VAL A 319 6.25 16.85 15.40
N ILE A 320 5.65 17.82 14.68
CA ILE A 320 4.21 17.80 14.37
C ILE A 320 3.86 16.57 13.52
N GLY A 321 4.63 16.27 12.48
CA GLY A 321 4.33 15.14 11.58
C GLY A 321 4.43 13.78 12.28
N VAL A 322 5.42 13.61 13.17
CA VAL A 322 5.54 12.40 13.99
C VAL A 322 4.39 12.30 15.01
N ALA A 323 3.98 13.41 15.61
CA ALA A 323 2.82 13.45 16.51
C ALA A 323 1.51 13.09 15.77
N LEU A 324 1.32 13.60 14.55
CA LEU A 324 0.16 13.28 13.72
C LEU A 324 0.04 11.78 13.39
N VAL A 325 1.16 11.07 13.23
CA VAL A 325 1.14 9.60 13.04
C VAL A 325 0.50 8.90 14.24
N LYS A 326 0.83 9.32 15.46
CA LYS A 326 0.29 8.72 16.69
C LYS A 326 -1.18 9.08 16.93
N ILE A 327 -1.57 10.33 16.65
CA ILE A 327 -2.93 10.83 16.89
C ILE A 327 -3.94 10.21 15.90
N GLY A 328 -3.52 9.86 14.70
CA GLY A 328 -4.41 9.41 13.63
C GLY A 328 -4.85 7.96 13.69
N ASN A 329 -4.16 7.11 14.43
CA ASN A 329 -4.54 5.69 14.50
C ASN A 329 -5.81 5.42 15.33
N LYS A 330 -6.29 6.41 16.08
CA LYS A 330 -7.54 6.30 16.88
C LYS A 330 -8.82 6.81 16.19
N LYS A 331 -8.79 7.38 14.97
CA LYS A 331 -9.96 8.08 14.36
C LYS A 331 -10.17 7.87 12.86
N ILE A 332 -9.71 6.75 12.30
CA ILE A 332 -10.00 6.41 10.89
C ILE A 332 -11.33 5.68 10.73
N MET A 333 -11.85 5.15 11.81
CA MET A 333 -13.18 4.53 11.87
C MET A 333 -14.19 5.53 12.47
N LYS A 334 -14.59 6.52 11.70
CA LYS A 334 -15.73 7.36 12.03
C LYS A 334 -16.91 6.86 11.20
N ASP A 335 -17.58 5.88 11.73
CA ASP A 335 -18.97 5.46 11.55
C ASP A 335 -19.20 4.05 12.14
N ILE A 336 -18.24 3.53 12.91
CA ILE A 336 -18.53 2.40 13.77
C ILE A 336 -19.03 2.99 15.07
N ASP A 337 -20.25 2.68 15.42
CA ASP A 337 -20.77 2.94 16.75
C ASP A 337 -19.77 2.30 17.75
N SER A 338 -19.01 3.13 18.47
CA SER A 338 -17.94 2.67 19.38
C SER A 338 -18.50 1.88 20.57
N THR A 339 -19.81 1.68 20.64
CA THR A 339 -20.50 0.86 21.62
C THR A 339 -20.68 -0.59 21.16
N LYS A 340 -20.52 -0.88 19.83
CA LYS A 340 -20.71 -2.23 19.28
C LYS A 340 -19.38 -2.94 19.03
N PRO A 341 -19.29 -4.25 19.31
CA PRO A 341 -18.10 -5.04 19.02
C PRO A 341 -17.89 -5.20 17.51
N THR A 342 -16.64 -5.32 17.08
CA THR A 342 -16.32 -5.66 15.69
C THR A 342 -16.48 -7.17 15.48
N LEU A 343 -17.12 -7.56 14.39
CA LEU A 343 -17.34 -8.94 14.04
C LEU A 343 -16.20 -9.44 13.13
N LEU A 344 -15.51 -10.48 13.59
CA LEU A 344 -14.44 -11.15 12.84
C LEU A 344 -14.99 -12.44 12.26
N PHE A 345 -15.23 -12.48 10.95
CA PHE A 345 -15.81 -13.65 10.28
C PHE A 345 -14.72 -14.56 9.69
N ASP A 346 -14.86 -15.87 9.88
CA ASP A 346 -14.27 -16.84 8.99
C ASP A 346 -15.06 -16.93 7.68
N TYR A 347 -14.40 -17.42 6.60
CA TYR A 347 -15.05 -17.58 5.31
C TYR A 347 -15.41 -19.05 5.04
N GLY A 348 -14.38 -19.91 4.94
CA GLY A 348 -14.53 -21.29 4.48
C GLY A 348 -15.16 -22.20 5.52
N GLY A 349 -16.30 -22.74 5.23
CA GLY A 349 -17.13 -23.47 6.19
C GLY A 349 -18.21 -22.59 6.82
N THR A 350 -17.90 -21.32 7.06
CA THR A 350 -18.77 -20.39 7.77
C THR A 350 -19.77 -19.68 6.87
N LEU A 351 -19.28 -18.97 5.85
CA LEU A 351 -20.12 -18.16 4.97
C LEU A 351 -20.51 -18.88 3.68
N ASP A 352 -19.74 -19.86 3.26
CA ASP A 352 -19.87 -20.51 1.95
C ASP A 352 -20.48 -21.91 1.98
N THR A 353 -20.66 -22.53 3.19
CA THR A 353 -21.24 -23.88 3.31
C THR A 353 -22.21 -24.06 4.47
N ALA A 354 -22.57 -22.99 5.18
CA ALA A 354 -23.49 -23.02 6.33
C ALA A 354 -23.02 -23.98 7.44
N ALA A 355 -21.78 -23.85 7.89
CA ALA A 355 -21.12 -24.68 8.90
C ALA A 355 -20.97 -26.16 8.51
N ARG A 356 -21.02 -26.49 7.23
CA ARG A 356 -20.76 -27.83 6.73
C ARG A 356 -19.31 -27.91 6.23
N HIS A 357 -18.53 -28.88 6.71
CA HIS A 357 -17.15 -29.04 6.32
C HIS A 357 -17.00 -29.35 4.83
N TRP A 358 -16.04 -28.71 4.13
CA TRP A 358 -15.84 -28.80 2.68
C TRP A 358 -15.64 -30.22 2.13
N ASN A 359 -15.11 -31.15 2.94
CA ASN A 359 -15.03 -32.56 2.56
C ASN A 359 -16.40 -33.15 2.17
N PHE A 360 -17.45 -32.81 2.90
CA PHE A 360 -18.80 -33.34 2.62
C PHE A 360 -19.43 -32.68 1.39
N VAL A 361 -19.18 -31.39 1.20
CA VAL A 361 -19.65 -30.67 -0.01
C VAL A 361 -19.03 -31.25 -1.27
N LEU A 362 -17.73 -31.53 -1.24
CA LEU A 362 -17.03 -32.18 -2.35
C LEU A 362 -17.50 -33.62 -2.55
N LEU A 363 -17.69 -34.40 -1.48
CA LEU A 363 -18.23 -35.76 -1.55
C LEU A 363 -19.60 -35.78 -2.22
N ASP A 364 -20.48 -34.84 -1.90
CA ASP A 364 -21.78 -34.72 -2.55
C ASP A 364 -21.62 -34.37 -4.04
N GLY A 365 -20.69 -33.51 -4.39
CA GLY A 365 -20.35 -33.20 -5.80
C GLY A 365 -19.90 -34.45 -6.57
N TYR A 366 -19.01 -35.24 -5.98
CA TYR A 366 -18.59 -36.52 -6.58
C TYR A 366 -19.75 -37.52 -6.69
N ARG A 367 -20.56 -37.67 -5.67
CA ARG A 367 -21.76 -38.54 -5.70
C ARG A 367 -22.78 -38.07 -6.75
N TYR A 368 -22.96 -36.77 -6.91
CA TYR A 368 -23.80 -36.19 -7.96
C TYR A 368 -23.28 -36.58 -9.35
N VAL A 369 -21.99 -36.39 -9.62
CA VAL A 369 -21.36 -36.74 -10.88
C VAL A 369 -21.38 -38.25 -11.13
N ALA A 370 -21.16 -39.07 -10.10
CA ALA A 370 -21.27 -40.50 -10.14
C ALA A 370 -22.68 -40.98 -10.53
N SER A 371 -23.71 -40.28 -10.09
CA SER A 371 -25.11 -40.65 -10.40
C SER A 371 -25.59 -40.19 -11.77
N THR A 372 -25.08 -39.04 -12.26
CA THR A 372 -25.59 -38.35 -13.45
C THR A 372 -24.71 -38.43 -14.68
N PHE A 373 -23.39 -38.59 -14.49
CA PHE A 373 -22.45 -38.45 -15.61
C PHE A 373 -21.45 -39.61 -15.72
N GLU A 374 -20.73 -39.98 -14.62
CA GLU A 374 -19.67 -41.00 -14.67
C GLU A 374 -19.92 -42.14 -13.64
N PRO A 375 -20.63 -43.17 -14.03
CA PRO A 375 -21.00 -44.27 -13.15
C PRO A 375 -19.82 -45.02 -12.51
N ALA A 376 -18.63 -45.00 -13.13
CA ALA A 376 -17.41 -45.60 -12.57
C ALA A 376 -17.03 -45.03 -11.19
N LEU A 377 -17.38 -43.78 -10.93
CA LEU A 377 -17.14 -43.14 -9.64
C LEU A 377 -17.98 -43.72 -8.49
N ARG A 378 -19.02 -44.50 -8.78
CA ARG A 378 -19.85 -45.17 -7.75
C ARG A 378 -19.09 -46.24 -6.95
N ALA A 379 -18.04 -46.79 -7.53
CA ALA A 379 -17.23 -47.83 -6.92
C ALA A 379 -16.19 -47.28 -5.91
N VAL A 380 -16.03 -45.96 -5.85
CA VAL A 380 -15.06 -45.31 -4.95
C VAL A 380 -15.60 -45.29 -3.54
N GLU A 381 -14.85 -45.88 -2.59
CA GLU A 381 -15.19 -45.92 -1.17
C GLU A 381 -15.03 -44.53 -0.54
N ASP A 382 -15.83 -44.24 0.49
CA ASP A 382 -15.82 -42.97 1.22
C ASP A 382 -14.43 -42.63 1.79
N GLN A 383 -13.64 -43.63 2.19
CA GLN A 383 -12.28 -43.43 2.69
C GLN A 383 -11.35 -42.93 1.57
N ALA A 384 -11.48 -43.44 0.36
CA ALA A 384 -10.66 -43.01 -0.78
C ALA A 384 -10.96 -41.54 -1.17
N TRP A 385 -12.22 -41.12 -1.08
CA TRP A 385 -12.60 -39.71 -1.22
C TRP A 385 -11.96 -38.82 -0.16
N ARG A 386 -11.95 -39.29 1.10
CA ARG A 386 -11.29 -38.54 2.19
C ARG A 386 -9.80 -38.38 1.94
N ASP A 387 -9.13 -39.44 1.52
CA ASP A 387 -7.69 -39.44 1.25
C ASP A 387 -7.35 -38.51 0.08
N ALA A 388 -8.16 -38.52 -0.97
CA ALA A 388 -8.04 -37.60 -2.10
C ALA A 388 -8.22 -36.14 -1.66
N TYR A 389 -9.22 -35.86 -0.84
CA TYR A 389 -9.43 -34.52 -0.25
C TYR A 389 -8.22 -34.05 0.55
N VAL A 390 -7.66 -34.90 1.43
CA VAL A 390 -6.46 -34.58 2.22
C VAL A 390 -5.25 -34.31 1.31
N TYR A 391 -5.12 -35.10 0.24
CA TYR A 391 -4.08 -34.88 -0.76
C TYR A 391 -4.21 -33.51 -1.43
N GLY A 392 -5.40 -33.15 -1.91
CA GLY A 392 -5.69 -31.87 -2.54
C GLY A 392 -5.38 -30.68 -1.61
N GLU A 393 -5.82 -30.74 -0.34
CA GLU A 393 -5.54 -29.73 0.67
C GLU A 393 -4.04 -29.53 0.94
N ARG A 394 -3.30 -30.63 1.05
CA ARG A 394 -1.85 -30.61 1.29
C ARG A 394 -1.09 -30.09 0.07
N ALA A 395 -1.51 -30.46 -1.14
CA ALA A 395 -0.88 -29.99 -2.37
C ALA A 395 -1.07 -28.48 -2.53
N LEU A 396 -2.28 -27.96 -2.35
CA LEU A 396 -2.56 -26.53 -2.38
C LEU A 396 -1.84 -25.73 -1.30
N ALA A 397 -1.60 -26.31 -0.13
CA ALA A 397 -0.85 -25.65 0.94
C ALA A 397 0.66 -25.61 0.68
N LYS A 398 1.20 -26.56 -0.08
CA LYS A 398 2.63 -26.73 -0.33
C LYS A 398 3.11 -26.00 -1.58
N GLU A 399 2.29 -25.95 -2.62
CA GLU A 399 2.66 -25.39 -3.93
C GLU A 399 1.77 -24.18 -4.27
N PRO A 400 2.34 -23.06 -4.77
CA PRO A 400 1.58 -21.84 -5.07
C PRO A 400 0.84 -21.96 -6.43
N ILE A 401 -0.04 -22.96 -6.54
CA ILE A 401 -0.80 -23.25 -7.77
C ILE A 401 -1.98 -22.27 -7.93
N ILE A 402 -2.52 -21.79 -6.80
CA ILE A 402 -3.61 -20.82 -6.80
C ILE A 402 -3.02 -19.42 -7.03
N LYS A 403 -3.55 -18.71 -8.02
CA LYS A 403 -3.15 -17.37 -8.39
C LYS A 403 -4.12 -16.34 -7.75
N PRO A 404 -3.66 -15.12 -7.46
CA PRO A 404 -4.51 -14.09 -6.84
C PRO A 404 -5.77 -13.74 -7.67
N GLU A 405 -5.73 -13.92 -8.98
CA GLU A 405 -6.85 -13.71 -9.90
C GLU A 405 -7.83 -14.88 -9.99
N ASP A 406 -7.52 -16.05 -9.46
CA ASP A 406 -8.40 -17.21 -9.51
C ASP A 406 -9.68 -16.95 -8.71
N ASN A 407 -10.84 -17.08 -9.33
CA ASN A 407 -12.11 -17.08 -8.65
C ASN A 407 -12.36 -18.44 -7.96
N PHE A 408 -13.48 -18.58 -7.25
CA PHE A 408 -13.73 -19.79 -6.48
C PHE A 408 -13.92 -21.03 -7.35
N HIS A 409 -14.61 -20.89 -8.47
CA HIS A 409 -14.76 -21.98 -9.43
C HIS A 409 -13.40 -22.48 -9.95
N THR A 410 -12.50 -21.57 -10.31
CA THR A 410 -11.15 -21.94 -10.77
C THR A 410 -10.33 -22.62 -9.67
N LEU A 411 -10.44 -22.15 -8.42
CA LEU A 411 -9.80 -22.78 -7.27
C LEU A 411 -10.33 -24.21 -7.08
N LEU A 412 -11.66 -24.37 -7.06
CA LEU A 412 -12.31 -25.69 -6.93
C LEU A 412 -11.88 -26.63 -8.04
N LEU A 413 -11.88 -26.16 -9.28
CA LEU A 413 -11.45 -26.94 -10.43
C LEU A 413 -10.01 -27.44 -10.29
N LYS A 414 -9.08 -26.59 -9.90
CA LYS A 414 -7.70 -26.97 -9.63
C LYS A 414 -7.60 -28.01 -8.52
N LYS A 415 -8.36 -27.84 -7.45
CA LYS A 415 -8.39 -28.76 -6.31
C LYS A 415 -8.95 -30.13 -6.72
N VAL A 416 -10.11 -30.15 -7.36
CA VAL A 416 -10.77 -31.38 -7.81
C VAL A 416 -9.92 -32.15 -8.81
N ARG A 417 -9.20 -31.46 -9.68
CA ARG A 417 -8.24 -32.10 -10.61
C ARG A 417 -7.14 -32.85 -9.85
N MET A 418 -6.59 -32.28 -8.77
CA MET A 418 -5.60 -32.98 -7.92
C MET A 418 -6.22 -34.19 -7.23
N GLU A 419 -7.44 -34.07 -6.72
CA GLU A 419 -8.14 -35.15 -6.09
C GLU A 419 -8.44 -36.29 -7.08
N MET A 420 -8.89 -35.97 -8.28
CA MET A 420 -9.11 -36.93 -9.37
C MET A 420 -7.81 -37.62 -9.80
N HIS A 421 -6.72 -36.85 -9.90
CA HIS A 421 -5.38 -37.40 -10.18
C HIS A 421 -5.00 -38.44 -9.12
N TYR A 422 -5.15 -38.10 -7.83
CA TYR A 422 -4.86 -39.00 -6.73
C TYR A 422 -5.66 -40.31 -6.84
N LEU A 423 -6.96 -40.25 -7.13
CA LEU A 423 -7.84 -41.41 -7.25
C LEU A 423 -7.44 -42.30 -8.44
N LEU A 424 -7.04 -41.70 -9.57
CA LEU A 424 -6.59 -42.42 -10.77
C LEU A 424 -5.22 -43.09 -10.52
N GLU A 425 -4.29 -42.39 -9.88
CA GLU A 425 -2.93 -42.89 -9.60
C GLU A 425 -2.97 -44.09 -8.65
N HIS A 426 -3.85 -44.03 -7.62
CA HIS A 426 -3.97 -45.09 -6.63
C HIS A 426 -4.92 -46.22 -7.06
N GLY A 427 -5.41 -46.20 -8.31
CA GLY A 427 -6.27 -47.26 -8.86
C GLY A 427 -7.65 -47.39 -8.23
N THR A 428 -8.07 -46.38 -7.43
CA THR A 428 -9.38 -46.34 -6.79
C THR A 428 -10.51 -46.01 -7.79
N VAL A 429 -10.18 -45.43 -8.95
CA VAL A 429 -11.09 -45.21 -10.07
C VAL A 429 -10.51 -45.90 -11.30
N GLU A 430 -11.18 -46.89 -11.80
CA GLU A 430 -10.91 -47.48 -13.10
C GLU A 430 -11.86 -46.89 -14.15
N LEU A 431 -11.43 -45.81 -14.79
CA LEU A 431 -12.09 -45.36 -16.01
C LEU A 431 -11.71 -46.35 -17.13
N PRO A 432 -12.65 -46.92 -17.88
CA PRO A 432 -12.37 -47.95 -18.89
C PRO A 432 -11.40 -47.42 -19.94
N LEU A 433 -10.25 -48.10 -20.07
CA LEU A 433 -9.22 -47.85 -21.06
C LEU A 433 -9.46 -48.79 -22.28
N ALA A 434 -9.15 -48.35 -23.49
CA ALA A 434 -9.10 -49.23 -24.63
C ALA A 434 -7.97 -50.26 -24.48
N GLU A 435 -8.15 -51.48 -25.03
CA GLU A 435 -7.16 -52.54 -24.96
C GLU A 435 -5.78 -52.05 -25.47
N GLY A 436 -4.73 -52.20 -24.65
CA GLY A 436 -3.35 -51.86 -25.01
C GLY A 436 -2.84 -50.49 -24.54
N GLN A 437 -3.64 -49.67 -23.85
CA GLN A 437 -3.24 -48.39 -23.33
C GLN A 437 -2.65 -48.53 -21.92
N GLN A 438 -1.46 -47.94 -21.67
CA GLN A 438 -0.80 -47.92 -20.37
C GLN A 438 -1.00 -46.56 -19.66
N ARG A 439 -1.15 -46.58 -18.34
CA ARG A 439 -1.13 -45.39 -17.50
C ARG A 439 0.30 -44.89 -17.41
N VAL A 440 0.54 -43.65 -17.76
CA VAL A 440 1.80 -42.96 -17.54
C VAL A 440 1.55 -41.72 -16.66
N THR A 441 2.32 -41.57 -15.58
CA THR A 441 2.24 -40.43 -14.67
C THR A 441 3.45 -39.54 -14.84
N THR A 442 3.28 -38.25 -15.08
CA THR A 442 4.34 -37.24 -15.12
C THR A 442 3.96 -36.04 -14.24
N GLY A 443 4.96 -35.34 -13.66
CA GLY A 443 4.82 -34.38 -12.56
C GLY A 443 3.83 -33.21 -12.70
N LEU A 444 3.55 -32.58 -11.57
CA LEU A 444 2.59 -31.50 -11.32
C LEU A 444 2.92 -30.21 -12.08
N ASP A 445 2.53 -30.12 -13.34
CA ASP A 445 2.51 -28.88 -14.09
C ASP A 445 1.07 -28.53 -14.51
N GLU A 446 0.83 -27.35 -15.09
CA GLU A 446 -0.50 -26.77 -15.44
C GLU A 446 -1.42 -27.71 -16.27
N ALA A 447 -0.90 -28.78 -16.83
CA ALA A 447 -1.65 -29.88 -17.49
C ALA A 447 -2.02 -30.95 -16.46
N LEU A 448 -3.16 -30.98 -16.09
CA LEU A 448 -3.77 -31.38 -14.82
C LEU A 448 -4.19 -32.84 -14.76
N TYR A 449 -4.04 -33.58 -15.82
CA TYR A 449 -4.17 -35.03 -15.85
C TYR A 449 -2.99 -35.64 -16.56
N LEU A 450 -2.28 -36.31 -15.84
CA LEU A 450 -1.04 -36.96 -16.13
C LEU A 450 -1.28 -38.35 -16.64
N THR A 451 -1.99 -38.43 -17.75
CA THR A 451 -2.18 -39.66 -18.50
C THR A 451 -1.91 -39.37 -19.97
N ASP A 452 -1.07 -40.18 -20.59
CA ASP A 452 -0.82 -40.13 -22.04
C ASP A 452 -2.02 -40.65 -22.87
N VAL A 453 -3.16 -40.89 -22.19
CA VAL A 453 -4.40 -41.34 -22.83
C VAL A 453 -5.36 -40.16 -22.93
N PRO A 454 -5.49 -39.51 -24.09
CA PRO A 454 -6.30 -38.30 -24.27
C PRO A 454 -7.78 -38.49 -23.84
N GLU A 455 -8.38 -39.62 -24.19
CA GLU A 455 -9.77 -39.92 -23.85
C GLU A 455 -10.00 -40.02 -22.34
N LEU A 456 -9.06 -40.61 -21.60
CA LEU A 456 -9.11 -40.67 -20.14
C LEU A 456 -8.95 -39.28 -19.51
N ALA A 457 -8.05 -38.48 -20.05
CA ALA A 457 -7.82 -37.10 -19.60
C ALA A 457 -9.09 -36.25 -19.83
N GLU A 458 -9.74 -36.36 -20.98
CA GLU A 458 -10.98 -35.65 -21.30
C GLU A 458 -12.12 -36.04 -20.35
N ARG A 459 -12.27 -37.33 -20.04
CA ARG A 459 -13.32 -37.81 -19.11
C ARG A 459 -13.08 -37.35 -17.70
N ALA A 460 -11.84 -37.44 -17.21
CA ALA A 460 -11.45 -36.97 -15.89
C ALA A 460 -11.66 -35.46 -15.78
N GLU A 461 -11.28 -34.70 -16.82
CA GLU A 461 -11.51 -33.24 -16.88
C GLU A 461 -13.01 -32.90 -16.84
N ALA A 462 -13.82 -33.59 -17.61
CA ALA A 462 -15.27 -33.40 -17.63
C ALA A 462 -15.90 -33.70 -16.26
N CYS A 463 -15.41 -34.75 -15.56
CA CYS A 463 -15.83 -35.04 -14.18
C CYS A 463 -15.46 -33.90 -13.24
N ALA A 464 -14.21 -33.42 -13.28
CA ALA A 464 -13.74 -32.36 -12.42
C ALA A 464 -14.48 -31.05 -12.64
N GLN A 465 -14.74 -30.67 -13.88
CA GLN A 465 -15.55 -29.49 -14.21
C GLN A 465 -16.94 -29.56 -13.58
N LYS A 466 -17.62 -30.73 -13.72
CA LYS A 466 -18.96 -30.90 -13.12
C LYS A 466 -18.96 -30.90 -11.60
N VAL A 467 -17.95 -31.49 -10.96
CA VAL A 467 -17.83 -31.45 -9.49
C VAL A 467 -17.56 -30.02 -9.03
N ALA A 468 -16.64 -29.30 -9.69
CA ALA A 468 -16.34 -27.91 -9.38
C ALA A 468 -17.56 -27.00 -9.58
N GLU A 469 -18.31 -27.19 -10.66
CA GLU A 469 -19.55 -26.44 -10.94
C GLU A 469 -20.62 -26.71 -9.88
N TYR A 470 -20.82 -27.97 -9.48
CA TYR A 470 -21.75 -28.34 -8.42
C TYR A 470 -21.39 -27.62 -7.11
N CYS A 471 -20.13 -27.71 -6.68
CA CYS A 471 -19.64 -27.13 -5.44
C CYS A 471 -19.66 -25.59 -5.47
N ASP A 472 -19.33 -24.95 -6.61
CA ASP A 472 -19.40 -23.50 -6.77
C ASP A 472 -20.85 -22.99 -6.66
N ASN A 473 -21.81 -23.73 -7.21
CA ASN A 473 -23.22 -23.40 -7.12
C ASN A 473 -23.73 -23.48 -5.65
N ILE A 474 -23.32 -24.50 -4.90
CA ILE A 474 -23.64 -24.63 -3.48
C ILE A 474 -23.05 -23.46 -2.67
N ALA A 475 -21.76 -23.15 -2.87
CA ALA A 475 -21.12 -22.02 -2.21
C ALA A 475 -21.78 -20.69 -2.57
N ARG A 476 -22.13 -20.47 -3.82
CA ARG A 476 -22.84 -19.27 -4.30
C ARG A 476 -24.18 -19.08 -3.62
N GLN A 477 -24.94 -20.16 -3.44
CA GLN A 477 -26.21 -20.11 -2.75
C GLN A 477 -26.00 -19.69 -1.28
N HIS A 478 -25.10 -20.38 -0.55
CA HIS A 478 -24.85 -20.08 0.87
C HIS A 478 -24.27 -18.69 1.09
N VAL A 479 -23.37 -18.22 0.21
CA VAL A 479 -22.84 -16.85 0.28
C VAL A 479 -23.94 -15.82 0.05
N THR A 480 -24.88 -16.11 -0.86
CA THR A 480 -26.05 -15.23 -1.11
C THR A 480 -26.94 -15.14 0.14
N ASP A 481 -27.21 -16.28 0.79
CA ASP A 481 -28.00 -16.32 2.03
C ASP A 481 -27.26 -15.61 3.18
N SER A 482 -25.96 -15.86 3.32
CA SER A 482 -25.11 -15.19 4.31
C SER A 482 -25.09 -13.67 4.10
N ARG A 483 -25.08 -13.20 2.84
CA ARG A 483 -25.12 -11.77 2.52
C ARG A 483 -26.34 -11.08 3.12
N LEU A 484 -27.50 -11.71 3.10
CA LEU A 484 -28.73 -11.12 3.67
C LEU A 484 -28.58 -10.82 5.16
N VAL A 485 -27.98 -11.76 5.92
CA VAL A 485 -27.70 -11.58 7.34
C VAL A 485 -26.66 -10.50 7.59
N LEU A 486 -25.60 -10.49 6.78
CA LEU A 486 -24.51 -9.51 6.90
C LEU A 486 -24.99 -8.10 6.55
N ASP A 487 -25.82 -7.93 5.51
CA ASP A 487 -26.39 -6.62 5.14
C ASP A 487 -27.26 -6.07 6.28
N GLU A 488 -28.06 -6.91 6.93
CA GLU A 488 -28.85 -6.51 8.11
C GLU A 488 -27.97 -6.10 9.29
N LEU A 489 -26.92 -6.88 9.61
CA LEU A 489 -25.98 -6.55 10.69
C LEU A 489 -25.19 -5.27 10.36
N LYS A 490 -24.82 -5.05 9.09
CA LYS A 490 -24.20 -3.81 8.61
C LYS A 490 -25.15 -2.62 8.76
N GLY A 491 -26.44 -2.83 8.43
CA GLY A 491 -27.50 -1.85 8.64
C GLY A 491 -27.69 -1.48 10.12
N ARG A 492 -27.48 -2.43 11.03
CA ARG A 492 -27.45 -2.19 12.48
C ARG A 492 -26.17 -1.49 12.97
N GLY A 493 -25.17 -1.25 12.11
CA GLY A 493 -23.94 -0.52 12.44
C GLY A 493 -22.78 -1.39 12.91
N TYR A 494 -22.81 -2.71 12.71
CA TYR A 494 -21.67 -3.58 12.98
C TYR A 494 -20.60 -3.45 11.89
N ALA A 495 -19.34 -3.48 12.29
CA ALA A 495 -18.19 -3.56 11.39
C ALA A 495 -17.72 -4.99 11.23
N PHE A 496 -17.26 -5.33 10.02
CA PHE A 496 -16.79 -6.66 9.67
C PHE A 496 -15.34 -6.67 9.25
N ILE A 497 -14.62 -7.68 9.71
CA ILE A 497 -13.29 -8.05 9.23
C ILE A 497 -13.36 -9.52 8.85
N LEU A 498 -12.80 -9.88 7.71
CA LEU A 498 -12.64 -11.27 7.33
C LEU A 498 -11.30 -11.81 7.84
N VAL A 499 -11.32 -12.94 8.54
CA VAL A 499 -10.12 -13.63 9.05
C VAL A 499 -10.15 -15.05 8.54
N THR A 500 -9.34 -15.40 7.56
CA THR A 500 -9.47 -16.68 6.86
C THR A 500 -8.14 -17.38 6.58
N ASN A 501 -8.17 -18.72 6.61
CA ASN A 501 -7.11 -19.56 6.05
C ASN A 501 -7.36 -19.78 4.57
N PHE A 502 -6.78 -18.94 3.72
CA PHE A 502 -7.00 -19.00 2.29
C PHE A 502 -5.67 -18.96 1.53
N TYR A 503 -5.70 -18.97 0.19
CA TYR A 503 -4.55 -19.27 -0.68
C TYR A 503 -3.98 -18.03 -1.40
N GLY A 504 -4.35 -16.80 -1.00
CA GLY A 504 -3.91 -15.54 -1.61
C GLY A 504 -4.90 -14.97 -2.63
N ASN A 505 -6.05 -15.60 -2.83
CA ASN A 505 -7.04 -15.22 -3.84
C ASN A 505 -8.43 -14.85 -3.28
N ILE A 506 -8.57 -14.71 -1.96
CA ILE A 506 -9.89 -14.48 -1.33
C ILE A 506 -10.60 -13.22 -1.89
N HIS A 507 -9.85 -12.16 -2.25
CA HIS A 507 -10.44 -10.99 -2.88
C HIS A 507 -11.15 -11.29 -4.21
N SER A 508 -10.56 -12.15 -5.05
CA SER A 508 -11.17 -12.56 -6.32
C SER A 508 -12.40 -13.43 -6.10
N VAL A 509 -12.37 -14.27 -5.05
CA VAL A 509 -13.51 -15.10 -4.63
C VAL A 509 -14.67 -14.22 -4.17
N LEU A 510 -14.45 -13.32 -3.22
CA LEU A 510 -15.50 -12.42 -2.70
C LEU A 510 -16.10 -11.56 -3.81
N LYS A 511 -15.26 -11.04 -4.73
CA LYS A 511 -15.70 -10.27 -5.89
C LYS A 511 -16.55 -11.13 -6.85
N GLY A 512 -16.17 -12.39 -7.06
CA GLY A 512 -16.92 -13.33 -7.91
C GLY A 512 -18.33 -13.63 -7.38
N TYR A 513 -18.52 -13.51 -6.06
CA TYR A 513 -19.81 -13.67 -5.39
C TYR A 513 -20.51 -12.35 -5.07
N GLY A 514 -19.87 -11.20 -5.34
CA GLY A 514 -20.44 -9.88 -5.10
C GLY A 514 -20.60 -9.53 -3.63
N VAL A 515 -19.68 -9.97 -2.76
CA VAL A 515 -19.68 -9.72 -1.31
C VAL A 515 -18.42 -9.02 -0.82
N ASP A 516 -17.56 -8.55 -1.73
CA ASP A 516 -16.32 -7.84 -1.44
C ASP A 516 -16.55 -6.47 -0.76
N ASP A 517 -17.72 -5.87 -0.95
CA ASP A 517 -18.14 -4.63 -0.31
C ASP A 517 -18.46 -4.78 1.20
N LEU A 518 -18.63 -6.00 1.67
CA LEU A 518 -18.94 -6.27 3.08
C LEU A 518 -17.68 -6.28 3.96
N PHE A 519 -16.53 -6.64 3.42
CA PHE A 519 -15.29 -6.81 4.16
C PHE A 519 -14.22 -5.80 3.71
N PRO A 520 -14.21 -4.60 4.31
CA PRO A 520 -13.24 -3.56 3.97
C PRO A 520 -11.80 -3.93 4.32
N GLU A 521 -11.61 -4.83 5.28
CA GLU A 521 -10.31 -5.35 5.70
C GLU A 521 -10.36 -6.88 5.76
N ILE A 522 -9.31 -7.52 5.27
CA ILE A 522 -9.19 -8.97 5.18
C ILE A 522 -7.83 -9.40 5.73
N VAL A 523 -7.85 -10.32 6.68
CA VAL A 523 -6.65 -11.00 7.20
C VAL A 523 -6.61 -12.40 6.60
N GLU A 524 -5.87 -12.55 5.52
CA GLU A 524 -5.70 -13.80 4.80
C GLU A 524 -4.37 -14.47 5.17
N SER A 525 -4.41 -15.73 5.59
CA SER A 525 -3.24 -16.45 6.10
C SER A 525 -2.05 -16.49 5.14
N ALA A 526 -2.31 -16.67 3.85
CA ALA A 526 -1.26 -16.69 2.81
C ALA A 526 -0.57 -15.33 2.64
N VAL A 527 -1.24 -14.22 2.98
CA VAL A 527 -0.72 -12.86 2.87
C VAL A 527 0.03 -12.44 4.13
N VAL A 528 -0.55 -12.74 5.32
CA VAL A 528 0.03 -12.31 6.60
C VAL A 528 1.09 -13.27 7.16
N GLY A 529 1.22 -14.49 6.60
CA GLY A 529 2.16 -15.50 7.06
C GLY A 529 1.80 -16.17 8.39
N VAL A 530 0.61 -15.91 8.93
CA VAL A 530 0.08 -16.51 10.16
C VAL A 530 -1.20 -17.24 9.82
N ARG A 531 -1.39 -18.46 10.35
CA ARG A 531 -2.50 -19.34 10.00
C ARG A 531 -3.23 -19.84 11.24
N LYS A 532 -4.56 -19.93 11.20
CA LYS A 532 -5.34 -20.65 12.20
C LYS A 532 -4.82 -22.11 12.33
N PRO A 533 -4.68 -22.67 13.51
CA PRO A 533 -5.23 -22.24 14.81
C PRO A 533 -4.33 -21.28 15.62
N ASP A 534 -3.33 -20.62 15.04
CA ASP A 534 -2.52 -19.66 15.78
C ASP A 534 -3.39 -18.46 16.20
N PRO A 535 -3.51 -18.15 17.53
CA PRO A 535 -4.28 -17.01 18.02
C PRO A 535 -3.83 -15.66 17.43
N ALA A 536 -2.57 -15.55 17.00
CA ALA A 536 -2.03 -14.31 16.44
C ALA A 536 -2.82 -13.82 15.22
N ILE A 537 -3.44 -14.71 14.41
CA ILE A 537 -4.24 -14.29 13.25
C ILE A 537 -5.49 -13.50 13.67
N TRP A 538 -6.12 -13.88 14.79
CA TRP A 538 -7.29 -13.18 15.35
C TRP A 538 -6.89 -11.84 15.98
N THR A 539 -5.70 -11.77 16.60
CA THR A 539 -5.11 -10.51 17.05
C THR A 539 -4.86 -9.57 15.86
N LEU A 540 -4.38 -10.10 14.72
CA LEU A 540 -4.22 -9.31 13.48
C LEU A 540 -5.59 -8.82 12.96
N GLY A 541 -6.66 -9.61 13.08
CA GLY A 541 -8.03 -9.19 12.76
C GLY A 541 -8.47 -8.00 13.60
N ALA A 542 -8.29 -8.05 14.91
CA ALA A 542 -8.59 -6.95 15.81
C ALA A 542 -7.72 -5.69 15.51
N GLN A 543 -6.45 -5.89 15.20
CA GLN A 543 -5.55 -4.81 14.80
C GLN A 543 -5.97 -4.16 13.46
N ALA A 544 -6.43 -4.95 12.49
CA ALA A 544 -6.97 -4.44 11.23
C ALA A 544 -8.20 -3.56 11.47
N ALA A 545 -9.05 -3.93 12.43
CA ALA A 545 -10.17 -3.12 12.89
C ALA A 545 -9.74 -1.90 13.74
N GLY A 546 -8.51 -1.85 14.23
CA GLY A 546 -8.03 -0.79 15.13
C GLY A 546 -8.62 -0.85 16.54
N VAL A 547 -9.07 -2.04 17.00
CA VAL A 547 -9.67 -2.26 18.30
C VAL A 547 -8.89 -3.30 19.12
N ASP A 548 -9.18 -3.36 20.42
CA ASP A 548 -8.65 -4.42 21.28
C ASP A 548 -9.39 -5.74 20.98
N PRO A 549 -8.73 -6.91 21.00
CA PRO A 549 -9.40 -8.21 20.86
C PRO A 549 -10.63 -8.41 21.76
N ALA A 550 -10.62 -7.86 22.97
CA ALA A 550 -11.76 -7.91 23.89
C ALA A 550 -13.02 -7.20 23.36
N ASN A 551 -12.88 -6.32 22.37
CA ASN A 551 -13.97 -5.63 21.68
C ASN A 551 -14.33 -6.30 20.34
N CYS A 552 -13.89 -7.53 20.12
CA CYS A 552 -14.18 -8.33 18.92
C CYS A 552 -14.98 -9.58 19.27
N ILE A 553 -15.84 -9.96 18.34
CA ILE A 553 -16.54 -11.26 18.37
C ILE A 553 -16.10 -12.05 17.13
N ALA A 554 -15.47 -13.18 17.32
CA ALA A 554 -15.11 -14.11 16.27
C ALA A 554 -16.29 -15.05 15.97
N ILE A 555 -16.59 -15.23 14.68
CA ILE A 555 -17.66 -16.11 14.20
C ILE A 555 -17.03 -17.08 13.20
N GLY A 556 -17.14 -18.38 13.49
CA GLY A 556 -16.55 -19.43 12.66
C GLY A 556 -17.15 -20.80 12.95
N ASP A 557 -16.99 -21.75 12.01
CA ASP A 557 -17.50 -23.11 12.11
C ASP A 557 -16.57 -24.06 12.88
N SER A 558 -15.26 -23.82 12.86
CA SER A 558 -14.29 -24.71 13.48
C SER A 558 -14.04 -24.37 14.95
N TYR A 559 -14.45 -25.28 15.84
CA TYR A 559 -14.23 -25.11 17.29
C TYR A 559 -12.75 -24.84 17.64
N GLY A 560 -11.82 -25.58 17.00
CA GLY A 560 -10.38 -25.46 17.29
C GLY A 560 -9.70 -24.29 16.61
N LYS A 561 -9.95 -24.09 15.30
CA LYS A 561 -9.28 -23.10 14.47
C LYS A 561 -9.83 -21.68 14.72
N ASP A 562 -11.14 -21.57 14.96
CA ASP A 562 -11.79 -20.28 15.09
C ASP A 562 -12.03 -19.94 16.56
N ILE A 563 -12.86 -20.72 17.26
CA ILE A 563 -13.35 -20.32 18.56
C ILE A 563 -12.25 -20.39 19.64
N ARG A 564 -11.55 -21.53 19.75
CA ARG A 564 -10.48 -21.68 20.75
C ARG A 564 -9.35 -20.68 20.49
N ALA A 565 -8.94 -20.53 19.24
CA ALA A 565 -7.88 -19.60 18.86
C ALA A 565 -8.27 -18.13 19.11
N ALA A 566 -9.48 -17.73 18.75
CA ALA A 566 -9.96 -16.37 18.97
C ALA A 566 -10.13 -16.04 20.46
N LYS A 567 -10.66 -16.97 21.26
CA LYS A 567 -10.76 -16.78 22.72
C LYS A 567 -9.39 -16.72 23.40
N THR A 568 -8.41 -17.47 22.89
CA THR A 568 -7.01 -17.36 23.35
C THR A 568 -6.39 -16.00 22.98
N ALA A 569 -6.79 -15.39 21.86
CA ALA A 569 -6.41 -14.05 21.48
C ALA A 569 -7.11 -12.94 22.30
N GLY A 570 -8.14 -13.30 23.12
CA GLY A 570 -8.91 -12.38 23.94
C GLY A 570 -10.24 -11.93 23.33
N CYS A 571 -10.65 -12.47 22.17
CA CYS A 571 -11.95 -12.20 21.57
C CYS A 571 -13.07 -12.99 22.25
N GLN A 572 -14.31 -12.53 22.11
CA GLN A 572 -15.49 -13.39 22.30
C GLN A 572 -15.64 -14.33 21.10
N GLY A 573 -16.32 -15.46 21.27
CA GLY A 573 -16.49 -16.45 20.21
C GLY A 573 -17.93 -16.92 20.05
N ILE A 574 -18.47 -16.84 18.85
CA ILE A 574 -19.75 -17.45 18.44
C ILE A 574 -19.42 -18.65 17.55
N TRP A 575 -19.70 -19.84 18.05
CA TRP A 575 -19.47 -21.05 17.30
C TRP A 575 -20.67 -21.37 16.41
N TYR A 576 -20.43 -21.36 15.08
CA TYR A 576 -21.41 -21.81 14.10
C TYR A 576 -21.28 -23.33 13.96
N LYS A 577 -22.02 -24.05 14.78
CA LYS A 577 -21.96 -25.51 14.89
C LYS A 577 -22.72 -26.15 13.73
N GLY A 578 -22.05 -27.03 12.99
CA GLY A 578 -22.62 -27.79 11.88
C GLY A 578 -21.98 -29.16 11.73
N GLU A 579 -21.81 -29.61 10.47
CA GLU A 579 -21.26 -30.93 10.16
C GLU A 579 -19.72 -30.85 10.10
N GLU A 580 -19.06 -31.34 11.16
CA GLU A 580 -17.60 -31.30 11.27
C GLU A 580 -16.93 -32.53 10.64
N TRP A 581 -15.63 -32.38 10.32
CA TRP A 581 -14.77 -33.43 9.74
C TRP A 581 -14.72 -34.72 10.60
N GLU A 582 -14.63 -34.58 11.90
CA GLU A 582 -14.58 -35.68 12.88
C GLU A 582 -15.64 -35.43 13.93
N GLU A 583 -16.39 -36.49 14.26
CA GLU A 583 -17.30 -36.46 15.42
C GLU A 583 -16.51 -36.36 16.73
N LYS A 584 -16.31 -35.15 17.21
CA LYS A 584 -15.71 -34.86 18.51
C LYS A 584 -16.73 -34.23 19.42
N SER A 585 -16.76 -34.71 20.67
CA SER A 585 -17.53 -34.03 21.70
C SER A 585 -16.76 -32.80 22.15
N TYR A 586 -17.30 -31.63 21.92
CA TYR A 586 -16.76 -30.37 22.40
C TYR A 586 -17.56 -29.82 23.57
N ASP A 587 -16.89 -29.04 24.40
CA ASP A 587 -17.53 -28.28 25.47
C ASP A 587 -18.29 -27.08 24.90
N GLU A 588 -19.60 -27.22 24.77
CA GLU A 588 -20.47 -26.16 24.22
C GLU A 588 -20.65 -24.97 25.18
N THR A 589 -20.13 -25.04 26.40
CA THR A 589 -20.13 -23.93 27.35
C THR A 589 -18.89 -23.02 27.18
N PHE A 590 -17.90 -23.48 26.45
CA PHE A 590 -16.67 -22.70 26.19
C PHE A 590 -16.87 -21.53 25.23
N PRO A 591 -17.59 -21.61 24.07
CA PRO A 591 -17.99 -20.47 23.27
C PRO A 591 -18.92 -19.55 24.07
N ASP A 592 -18.94 -18.26 23.72
CA ASP A 592 -19.89 -17.32 24.34
C ASP A 592 -21.32 -17.55 23.83
N TYR A 593 -21.45 -17.99 22.58
CA TYR A 593 -22.71 -18.45 21.97
C TYR A 593 -22.44 -19.61 21.02
N VAL A 594 -23.44 -20.46 20.85
CA VAL A 594 -23.48 -21.54 19.85
C VAL A 594 -24.71 -21.30 18.98
N ILE A 595 -24.50 -21.26 17.67
CA ILE A 595 -25.55 -21.12 16.67
C ILE A 595 -25.51 -22.29 15.69
N THR A 596 -26.65 -22.65 15.11
CA THR A 596 -26.78 -23.67 14.06
C THR A 596 -27.36 -23.10 12.77
N ASP A 597 -27.70 -21.81 12.79
CA ASP A 597 -28.13 -21.02 11.63
C ASP A 597 -27.58 -19.60 11.78
N LEU A 598 -27.04 -19.07 10.68
CA LEU A 598 -26.43 -17.73 10.69
C LEU A 598 -27.43 -16.63 11.03
N ASN A 599 -28.73 -16.81 10.73
CA ASN A 599 -29.80 -15.88 11.08
C ASN A 599 -29.91 -15.65 12.60
N GLN A 600 -29.47 -16.60 13.42
CA GLN A 600 -29.48 -16.46 14.89
C GLN A 600 -28.56 -15.32 15.37
N LEU A 601 -27.59 -14.89 14.54
CA LEU A 601 -26.81 -13.69 14.83
C LEU A 601 -27.69 -12.44 14.96
N LEU A 602 -28.79 -12.35 14.22
CA LEU A 602 -29.71 -11.22 14.27
C LEU A 602 -30.46 -11.12 15.60
N ASP A 603 -30.60 -12.22 16.33
CA ASP A 603 -31.22 -12.28 17.66
C ASP A 603 -30.22 -11.99 18.78
N ILE A 604 -28.94 -12.39 18.58
CA ILE A 604 -27.85 -12.22 19.54
C ILE A 604 -27.30 -10.80 19.48
N LEU A 605 -27.13 -10.28 18.25
CA LEU A 605 -26.52 -8.98 17.95
C LEU A 605 -27.62 -7.93 17.68
N LYS A 606 -28.11 -7.31 18.74
CA LYS A 606 -29.21 -6.34 18.69
C LYS A 606 -28.74 -4.94 18.31
#